data_e5916c5d327094fb535ece950147fe7f
#
_entry.id   e5916c5d327094fb535ece950147fe7f
#
_cell.length_a   1.000
_cell.length_b   1.000
_cell.length_c   1.000
_cell.angle_alpha   90.00
_cell.angle_beta   90.00
_cell.angle_gamma   90.00
#
_symmetry.space_group_name_H-M   'P 1'
#
loop_
_entity.id
_entity.type
_entity.pdbx_description
1 polymer ?
#
loop_
_entity_poly.entity_id
_entity_poly.type
_entity_poly.pdbx_seq_one_letter_code
_entity_poly.pdbx_strand_id
1 'polypeptide(L)'
;YVENLDSQVKMKCSDGHEFTALLEIPKFAFMFENGLTAFNNGFYIEAFSCFYSAIELFRVDFSLAYFHSYEGKSVNELKKHFEAIKISERIYGVYKLALGLYSGDSADKEFTTIKIKVDKNKKITELRNLVVHAGHIPSKNEVEQVGYSIYKYIIKIYQTFNIKEHDANDSLPWFAIMKYYSDSTIEYCRDNKINYKAVY
;
A
#
# COMPACT_ATOMS: atom_id res chain seq x y z
N TYR A 1 17.24 4.70 -9.23
CA TYR A 1 16.16 5.67 -8.89
C TYR A 1 15.10 5.54 -9.96
N VAL A 2 13.95 5.01 -9.62
CA VAL A 2 12.77 5.02 -10.49
C VAL A 2 12.11 6.37 -10.22
N GLU A 3 12.33 7.33 -11.09
CA GLU A 3 11.84 8.71 -10.94
C GLU A 3 10.32 8.84 -11.00
N ASN A 4 9.64 7.79 -11.49
CA ASN A 4 8.19 7.71 -11.48
C ASN A 4 7.77 6.33 -11.01
N LEU A 5 7.16 6.27 -9.84
CA LEU A 5 6.40 5.10 -9.35
C LEU A 5 5.13 4.84 -10.20
N ASP A 6 5.01 5.45 -11.35
CA ASP A 6 3.98 5.18 -12.35
C ASP A 6 4.31 3.92 -13.15
N SER A 7 4.74 2.88 -12.42
CA SER A 7 4.69 1.49 -12.90
C SER A 7 5.46 1.17 -14.19
N GLN A 8 6.25 2.09 -14.76
CA GLN A 8 6.90 1.90 -16.04
C GLN A 8 8.43 1.94 -15.94
N VAL A 9 9.09 0.93 -16.44
CA VAL A 9 10.53 0.90 -16.57
C VAL A 9 10.87 0.66 -18.05
N LYS A 10 11.51 1.63 -18.70
CA LYS A 10 12.07 1.43 -20.04
C LYS A 10 13.30 0.54 -19.91
N MET A 11 13.30 -0.54 -20.64
CA MET A 11 14.35 -1.54 -20.61
C MET A 11 14.86 -1.81 -22.03
N LYS A 12 16.10 -2.28 -22.11
CA LYS A 12 16.72 -2.74 -23.35
C LYS A 12 17.33 -4.12 -23.11
N CYS A 13 16.98 -5.09 -23.93
CA CYS A 13 17.59 -6.42 -23.84
C CYS A 13 18.98 -6.46 -24.50
N SER A 14 19.71 -7.58 -24.32
CA SER A 14 21.03 -7.79 -24.92
C SER A 14 21.05 -7.67 -26.45
N ASP A 15 19.93 -7.97 -27.12
CA ASP A 15 19.78 -7.92 -28.58
C ASP A 15 19.40 -6.51 -29.07
N GLY A 16 19.32 -5.53 -28.16
CA GLY A 16 19.06 -4.13 -28.48
C GLY A 16 17.58 -3.76 -28.60
N HIS A 17 16.64 -4.66 -28.37
CA HIS A 17 15.21 -4.34 -28.39
C HIS A 17 14.83 -3.50 -27.17
N GLU A 18 14.09 -2.43 -27.41
CA GLU A 18 13.54 -1.56 -26.35
C GLU A 18 12.11 -1.99 -26.02
N PHE A 19 11.81 -2.08 -24.74
CA PHE A 19 10.47 -2.38 -24.25
C PHE A 19 10.19 -1.64 -22.95
N THR A 20 8.91 -1.49 -22.63
CA THR A 20 8.48 -0.92 -21.36
C THR A 20 7.91 -2.04 -20.49
N ALA A 21 8.55 -2.28 -19.35
CA ALA A 21 8.02 -3.16 -18.34
C ALA A 21 7.05 -2.37 -17.45
N LEU A 22 5.88 -2.95 -17.16
CA LEU A 22 4.90 -2.42 -16.23
C LEU A 22 4.97 -3.27 -14.95
N LEU A 23 5.17 -2.58 -13.83
CA LEU A 23 5.24 -3.24 -12.53
C LEU A 23 3.83 -3.33 -11.93
N GLU A 24 3.32 -4.55 -11.77
CA GLU A 24 2.02 -4.83 -11.12
C GLU A 24 2.19 -5.15 -9.63
N ILE A 25 3.26 -4.67 -9.02
CA ILE A 25 3.50 -4.85 -7.58
C ILE A 25 2.83 -3.69 -6.82
N PRO A 26 2.03 -3.97 -5.78
CA PRO A 26 1.47 -2.93 -4.94
C PRO A 26 2.55 -2.01 -4.35
N LYS A 27 2.34 -0.71 -4.48
CA LYS A 27 3.33 0.29 -4.04
C LYS A 27 3.73 0.15 -2.58
N PHE A 28 2.79 -0.26 -1.72
CA PHE A 28 3.08 -0.48 -0.31
C PHE A 28 4.08 -1.62 -0.07
N ALA A 29 4.00 -2.71 -0.87
CA ALA A 29 4.93 -3.83 -0.75
C ALA A 29 6.35 -3.39 -1.14
N PHE A 30 6.47 -2.66 -2.27
CA PHE A 30 7.74 -2.09 -2.69
C PHE A 30 8.35 -1.15 -1.65
N MET A 31 7.54 -0.25 -1.05
CA MET A 31 8.01 0.63 0.01
C MET A 31 8.43 -0.14 1.25
N PHE A 32 7.72 -1.21 1.59
CA PHE A 32 8.07 -2.04 2.74
C PHE A 32 9.42 -2.74 2.53
N GLU A 33 9.68 -3.30 1.36
CA GLU A 33 10.97 -3.91 0.99
C GLU A 33 12.13 -2.91 1.01
N ASN A 34 11.90 -1.69 0.51
CA ASN A 34 12.89 -0.61 0.63
C ASN A 34 13.19 -0.28 2.09
N GLY A 35 12.17 -0.27 2.95
CA GLY A 35 12.33 -0.10 4.39
C GLY A 35 13.20 -1.18 5.03
N LEU A 36 13.00 -2.44 4.66
CA LEU A 36 13.83 -3.56 5.11
C LEU A 36 15.28 -3.41 4.63
N THR A 37 15.47 -3.02 3.39
CA THR A 37 16.80 -2.79 2.81
C THR A 37 17.52 -1.66 3.54
N ALA A 38 16.87 -0.53 3.77
CA ALA A 38 17.42 0.60 4.51
C ALA A 38 17.75 0.21 5.97
N PHE A 39 16.86 -0.53 6.63
CA PHE A 39 17.06 -1.03 8.00
C PHE A 39 18.31 -1.92 8.11
N ASN A 40 18.47 -2.86 7.18
CA ASN A 40 19.61 -3.77 7.16
C ASN A 40 20.95 -3.05 6.90
N ASN A 41 20.89 -1.91 6.22
CA ASN A 41 22.06 -1.05 5.99
C ASN A 41 22.29 0.00 7.08
N GLY A 42 21.47 0.02 8.14
CA GLY A 42 21.61 0.96 9.25
C GLY A 42 21.05 2.36 8.99
N PHE A 43 20.32 2.57 7.89
CA PHE A 43 19.68 3.84 7.54
C PHE A 43 18.29 3.94 8.19
N TYR A 44 18.28 4.24 9.51
CA TYR A 44 17.06 4.12 10.31
C TYR A 44 16.00 5.19 10.03
N ILE A 45 16.39 6.40 9.63
CA ILE A 45 15.43 7.45 9.23
C ILE A 45 14.72 7.05 7.94
N GLU A 46 15.48 6.59 6.95
CA GLU A 46 14.98 6.13 5.66
C GLU A 46 14.10 4.90 5.83
N ALA A 47 14.54 3.94 6.64
CA ALA A 47 13.76 2.74 6.95
C ALA A 47 12.42 3.09 7.60
N PHE A 48 12.43 3.97 8.61
CA PHE A 48 11.22 4.47 9.25
C PHE A 48 10.28 5.13 8.23
N SER A 49 10.82 6.01 7.40
CA SER A 49 10.05 6.74 6.38
C SER A 49 9.42 5.79 5.37
N CYS A 50 10.16 4.78 4.92
CA CYS A 50 9.67 3.76 4.00
C CYS A 50 8.57 2.90 4.64
N PHE A 51 8.74 2.44 5.88
CA PHE A 51 7.72 1.67 6.59
C PHE A 51 6.44 2.51 6.82
N TYR A 52 6.60 3.78 7.20
CA TYR A 52 5.44 4.66 7.39
C TYR A 52 4.71 4.91 6.07
N SER A 53 5.44 5.16 4.99
CA SER A 53 4.85 5.29 3.65
C SER A 53 4.16 4.01 3.20
N ALA A 54 4.70 2.83 3.53
CA ALA A 54 4.08 1.55 3.19
C ALA A 54 2.68 1.41 3.79
N ILE A 55 2.48 1.77 5.07
CA ILE A 55 1.13 1.68 5.66
C ILE A 55 0.16 2.72 5.09
N GLU A 56 0.64 3.92 4.75
CA GLU A 56 -0.22 4.92 4.11
C GLU A 56 -0.65 4.45 2.71
N LEU A 57 0.27 3.91 1.91
CA LEU A 57 -0.02 3.34 0.60
C LEU A 57 -0.91 2.10 0.68
N PHE A 58 -0.69 1.22 1.66
CA PHE A 58 -1.60 0.09 1.89
C PHE A 58 -3.05 0.54 2.10
N ARG A 59 -3.26 1.60 2.86
CA ARG A 59 -4.60 2.16 3.10
C ARG A 59 -5.23 2.71 1.82
N VAL A 60 -4.43 3.33 0.96
CA VAL A 60 -4.87 3.79 -0.37
C VAL A 60 -5.25 2.59 -1.22
N ASP A 61 -4.34 1.63 -1.36
CA ASP A 61 -4.52 0.46 -2.22
C ASP A 61 -5.72 -0.38 -1.79
N PHE A 62 -5.89 -0.60 -0.48
CA PHE A 62 -7.07 -1.28 0.06
C PHE A 62 -8.37 -0.56 -0.28
N SER A 63 -8.39 0.77 -0.12
CA SER A 63 -9.59 1.57 -0.40
C SER A 63 -9.96 1.56 -1.87
N LEU A 64 -8.97 1.74 -2.75
CA LEU A 64 -9.15 1.71 -4.20
C LEU A 64 -9.65 0.34 -4.66
N ALA A 65 -9.04 -0.73 -4.15
CA ALA A 65 -9.42 -2.10 -4.44
C ALA A 65 -10.85 -2.42 -3.96
N TYR A 66 -11.22 -1.95 -2.78
CA TYR A 66 -12.58 -2.08 -2.26
C TYR A 66 -13.61 -1.43 -3.20
N PHE A 67 -13.43 -0.14 -3.49
CA PHE A 67 -14.39 0.58 -4.34
C PHE A 67 -14.42 0.05 -5.78
N HIS A 68 -13.30 -0.45 -6.28
CA HIS A 68 -13.25 -1.06 -7.61
C HIS A 68 -13.96 -2.41 -7.64
N SER A 69 -13.63 -3.31 -6.73
CA SER A 69 -14.08 -4.71 -6.78
C SER A 69 -15.47 -4.92 -6.21
N TYR A 70 -15.88 -4.15 -5.19
CA TYR A 70 -17.15 -4.34 -4.50
C TYR A 70 -18.19 -3.28 -4.82
N GLU A 71 -17.77 -2.06 -5.13
CA GLU A 71 -18.68 -0.97 -5.48
C GLU A 71 -18.73 -0.70 -7.00
N GLY A 72 -17.98 -1.49 -7.79
CA GLY A 72 -18.03 -1.43 -9.26
C GLY A 72 -17.49 -0.13 -9.87
N LYS A 73 -16.67 0.65 -9.13
CA LYS A 73 -16.12 1.90 -9.63
C LYS A 73 -14.98 1.66 -10.63
N SER A 74 -14.98 2.41 -11.72
CA SER A 74 -13.88 2.33 -12.69
C SER A 74 -12.59 2.90 -12.13
N VAL A 75 -11.46 2.42 -12.66
CA VAL A 75 -10.12 2.91 -12.25
C VAL A 75 -9.98 4.41 -12.49
N ASN A 76 -10.44 4.91 -13.63
CA ASN A 76 -10.35 6.34 -13.98
C ASN A 76 -11.21 7.21 -13.05
N GLU A 77 -12.40 6.76 -12.70
CA GLU A 77 -13.27 7.44 -11.73
C GLU A 77 -12.57 7.51 -10.36
N LEU A 78 -12.02 6.40 -9.91
CA LEU A 78 -11.30 6.35 -8.62
C LEU A 78 -10.05 7.23 -8.62
N LYS A 79 -9.21 7.19 -9.65
CA LYS A 79 -8.04 8.06 -9.77
C LYS A 79 -8.43 9.53 -9.64
N LYS A 80 -9.45 9.97 -10.37
CA LYS A 80 -9.95 11.35 -10.31
C LYS A 80 -10.40 11.76 -8.91
N HIS A 81 -11.13 10.91 -8.21
CA HIS A 81 -11.60 11.21 -6.85
C HIS A 81 -10.50 11.17 -5.81
N PHE A 82 -9.56 10.21 -5.92
CA PHE A 82 -8.43 10.11 -4.99
C PHE A 82 -7.44 11.25 -5.12
N GLU A 83 -7.29 11.85 -6.31
CA GLU A 83 -6.50 13.08 -6.48
C GLU A 83 -6.98 14.22 -5.56
N ALA A 84 -8.29 14.33 -5.33
CA ALA A 84 -8.87 15.35 -4.48
C ALA A 84 -8.66 15.11 -2.97
N ILE A 85 -8.26 13.88 -2.56
CA ILE A 85 -8.15 13.49 -1.16
C ILE A 85 -6.74 13.07 -0.74
N LYS A 86 -5.70 13.48 -1.46
CA LYS A 86 -4.29 13.09 -1.23
C LYS A 86 -3.73 13.38 0.16
N ILE A 87 -4.51 14.00 1.05
CA ILE A 87 -4.07 14.31 2.42
C ILE A 87 -4.23 13.08 3.31
N SER A 88 -3.19 12.73 4.04
CA SER A 88 -3.09 11.54 4.89
C SER A 88 -4.32 11.31 5.82
N GLU A 89 -4.85 12.36 6.43
CA GLU A 89 -6.05 12.27 7.28
C GLU A 89 -7.31 11.88 6.51
N ARG A 90 -7.48 12.41 5.30
CA ARG A 90 -8.63 12.08 4.43
C ARG A 90 -8.52 10.66 3.92
N ILE A 91 -7.33 10.24 3.50
CA ILE A 91 -7.04 8.86 3.11
C ILE A 91 -7.38 7.89 4.25
N TYR A 92 -6.98 8.23 5.47
CA TYR A 92 -7.31 7.42 6.64
C TYR A 92 -8.82 7.32 6.89
N GLY A 93 -9.56 8.41 6.69
CA GLY A 93 -11.03 8.42 6.77
C GLY A 93 -11.68 7.51 5.74
N VAL A 94 -11.25 7.58 4.48
CA VAL A 94 -11.74 6.73 3.38
C VAL A 94 -11.39 5.26 3.63
N TYR A 95 -10.18 4.98 4.10
CA TYR A 95 -9.77 3.63 4.48
C TYR A 95 -10.65 3.04 5.60
N LYS A 96 -10.95 3.82 6.63
CA LYS A 96 -11.87 3.38 7.71
C LYS A 96 -13.26 3.07 7.19
N LEU A 97 -13.77 3.89 6.27
CA LEU A 97 -15.06 3.66 5.63
C LEU A 97 -15.04 2.37 4.80
N ALA A 98 -14.07 2.20 3.91
CA ALA A 98 -13.92 1.02 3.08
C ALA A 98 -13.77 -0.26 3.93
N LEU A 99 -12.93 -0.20 4.97
CA LEU A 99 -12.75 -1.31 5.89
C LEU A 99 -14.04 -1.65 6.66
N GLY A 100 -14.78 -0.64 7.13
CA GLY A 100 -16.05 -0.83 7.82
C GLY A 100 -17.11 -1.45 6.92
N LEU A 101 -17.24 -0.97 5.69
CA LEU A 101 -18.18 -1.52 4.71
C LEU A 101 -17.80 -2.96 4.32
N TYR A 102 -16.50 -3.24 4.16
CA TYR A 102 -16.02 -4.57 3.82
C TYR A 102 -16.20 -5.59 4.95
N SER A 103 -15.93 -5.19 6.20
CA SER A 103 -16.00 -6.08 7.36
C SER A 103 -17.40 -6.20 7.97
N GLY A 104 -18.33 -5.35 7.58
CA GLY A 104 -19.57 -5.12 8.30
C GLY A 104 -19.34 -4.35 9.61
N ASP A 105 -20.30 -4.36 10.52
CA ASP A 105 -20.25 -3.63 11.80
C ASP A 105 -19.08 -4.01 12.72
N SER A 106 -18.29 -5.02 12.35
CA SER A 106 -17.17 -5.53 13.12
C SER A 106 -15.81 -4.91 12.77
N ALA A 107 -15.77 -3.78 12.03
CA ALA A 107 -14.53 -3.04 11.84
C ALA A 107 -14.04 -2.51 13.18
N ASP A 108 -13.41 -3.40 13.91
CA ASP A 108 -12.93 -3.18 15.26
C ASP A 108 -11.92 -2.03 15.25
N LYS A 109 -11.98 -1.20 16.28
CA LYS A 109 -11.01 -0.11 16.53
C LYS A 109 -9.56 -0.60 16.49
N GLU A 110 -9.32 -1.88 16.71
CA GLU A 110 -8.01 -2.52 16.58
C GLU A 110 -7.40 -2.41 15.18
N PHE A 111 -8.19 -2.47 14.11
CA PHE A 111 -7.69 -2.38 12.73
C PHE A 111 -7.36 -0.96 12.28
N THR A 112 -7.72 0.04 13.05
CA THR A 112 -7.54 1.43 12.63
C THR A 112 -6.34 2.12 13.27
N THR A 113 -5.77 1.54 14.34
CA THR A 113 -4.69 2.17 15.08
C THR A 113 -3.53 1.22 15.29
N ILE A 114 -2.36 1.54 14.70
CA ILE A 114 -1.12 0.79 14.95
C ILE A 114 -0.46 1.38 16.19
N LYS A 115 -0.22 0.54 17.18
CA LYS A 115 0.53 0.87 18.38
C LYS A 115 1.89 0.19 18.34
N ILE A 116 2.94 0.94 18.65
CA ILE A 116 4.29 0.42 18.84
C ILE A 116 4.59 0.37 20.34
N LYS A 117 5.25 -0.70 20.75
CA LYS A 117 5.69 -0.88 22.14
C LYS A 117 7.14 -0.45 22.26
N VAL A 118 7.39 0.84 22.17
CA VAL A 118 8.69 1.41 22.52
C VAL A 118 8.49 2.25 23.76
N ASP A 119 9.06 1.82 24.87
CA ASP A 119 9.04 2.43 26.21
C ASP A 119 7.65 2.68 26.84
N LYS A 120 6.63 3.09 26.13
CA LYS A 120 5.25 3.30 26.59
C LYS A 120 4.34 3.27 25.38
N ASN A 121 3.65 2.22 25.06
CA ASN A 121 2.54 2.10 24.08
C ASN A 121 2.26 3.35 23.21
N LYS A 122 3.28 3.88 22.54
CA LYS A 122 3.15 5.05 21.65
C LYS A 122 2.39 4.66 20.39
N LYS A 123 1.61 5.57 19.86
CA LYS A 123 1.05 5.40 18.52
C LYS A 123 2.15 5.65 17.49
N ILE A 124 2.12 4.91 16.40
CA ILE A 124 3.09 5.12 15.29
C ILE A 124 3.05 6.57 14.76
N THR A 125 1.87 7.21 14.79
CA THR A 125 1.70 8.62 14.40
C THR A 125 2.43 9.60 15.33
N GLU A 126 2.55 9.27 16.62
CA GLU A 126 3.30 10.09 17.58
C GLU A 126 4.80 10.01 17.27
N LEU A 127 5.33 8.82 17.01
CA LEU A 127 6.72 8.68 16.60
C LEU A 127 6.99 9.39 15.26
N ARG A 128 6.08 9.25 14.29
CA ARG A 128 6.18 9.96 13.00
C ARG A 128 6.29 11.48 13.20
N ASN A 129 5.46 12.04 14.07
CA ASN A 129 5.50 13.48 14.35
C ASN A 129 6.81 13.90 14.99
N LEU A 130 7.38 13.09 15.89
CA LEU A 130 8.70 13.35 16.45
C LEU A 130 9.80 13.31 15.38
N VAL A 131 9.79 12.31 14.49
CA VAL A 131 10.80 12.18 13.42
C VAL A 131 10.68 13.34 12.42
N VAL A 132 9.46 13.62 11.95
CA VAL A 132 9.27 14.58 10.84
C VAL A 132 9.34 16.03 11.32
N HIS A 133 8.81 16.34 12.50
CA HIS A 133 8.64 17.72 12.94
C HIS A 133 9.56 18.14 14.09
N ALA A 134 10.04 17.18 14.90
CA ALA A 134 10.89 17.49 16.05
C ALA A 134 12.36 17.05 15.87
N GLY A 135 12.73 16.55 14.67
CA GLY A 135 14.11 16.14 14.38
C GLY A 135 14.57 14.91 15.17
N HIS A 136 13.65 14.11 15.68
CA HIS A 136 14.00 12.86 16.37
C HIS A 136 14.63 11.87 15.39
N ILE A 137 15.79 11.35 15.74
CA ILE A 137 16.45 10.25 15.02
C ILE A 137 15.98 8.93 15.63
N PRO A 138 15.20 8.12 14.88
CA PRO A 138 14.68 6.90 15.46
C PRO A 138 15.79 5.88 15.70
N SER A 139 15.76 5.24 16.86
CA SER A 139 16.67 4.15 17.20
C SER A 139 16.36 2.89 16.39
N LYS A 140 17.35 1.98 16.28
CA LYS A 140 17.16 0.66 15.67
C LYS A 140 15.91 -0.05 16.21
N ASN A 141 15.75 -0.06 17.53
CA ASN A 141 14.62 -0.73 18.19
C ASN A 141 13.27 -0.09 17.83
N GLU A 142 13.20 1.26 17.75
CA GLU A 142 11.97 1.95 17.32
C GLU A 142 11.60 1.57 15.88
N VAL A 143 12.56 1.56 14.96
CA VAL A 143 12.34 1.23 13.56
C VAL A 143 11.91 -0.23 13.40
N GLU A 144 12.56 -1.16 14.10
CA GLU A 144 12.22 -2.59 14.11
C GLU A 144 10.77 -2.80 14.59
N GLN A 145 10.39 -2.15 15.70
CA GLN A 145 9.02 -2.21 16.23
C GLN A 145 7.99 -1.64 15.27
N VAL A 146 8.32 -0.55 14.56
CA VAL A 146 7.47 0.04 13.53
C VAL A 146 7.26 -0.94 12.38
N GLY A 147 8.33 -1.43 11.77
CA GLY A 147 8.26 -2.38 10.67
C GLY A 147 7.46 -3.63 11.03
N TYR A 148 7.76 -4.21 12.20
CA TYR A 148 7.05 -5.40 12.69
C TYR A 148 5.56 -5.14 12.95
N SER A 149 5.21 -3.99 13.54
CA SER A 149 3.82 -3.63 13.84
C SER A 149 3.01 -3.40 12.56
N ILE A 150 3.61 -2.76 11.55
CA ILE A 150 2.99 -2.55 10.22
C ILE A 150 2.80 -3.89 9.52
N TYR A 151 3.82 -4.74 9.50
CA TYR A 151 3.73 -6.09 8.93
C TYR A 151 2.58 -6.88 9.56
N LYS A 152 2.56 -6.98 10.89
CA LYS A 152 1.49 -7.68 11.62
C LYS A 152 0.11 -7.11 11.34
N TYR A 153 0.00 -5.79 11.22
CA TYR A 153 -1.25 -5.13 10.91
C TYR A 153 -1.77 -5.54 9.53
N ILE A 154 -0.93 -5.47 8.50
CA ILE A 154 -1.31 -5.86 7.13
C ILE A 154 -1.69 -7.34 7.07
N ILE A 155 -0.86 -8.22 7.65
CA ILE A 155 -1.12 -9.66 7.70
C ILE A 155 -2.41 -9.98 8.45
N LYS A 156 -2.67 -9.29 9.56
CA LYS A 156 -3.92 -9.48 10.32
C LYS A 156 -5.14 -9.12 9.48
N ILE A 157 -5.09 -8.05 8.71
CA ILE A 157 -6.18 -7.71 7.78
C ILE A 157 -6.38 -8.82 6.76
N TYR A 158 -5.34 -9.29 6.11
CA TYR A 158 -5.45 -10.40 5.16
C TYR A 158 -6.01 -11.67 5.79
N GLN A 159 -5.54 -12.04 6.99
CA GLN A 159 -6.01 -13.24 7.68
C GLN A 159 -7.48 -13.13 8.13
N THR A 160 -7.89 -11.98 8.66
CA THR A 160 -9.25 -11.79 9.16
C THR A 160 -10.29 -11.89 8.05
N PHE A 161 -9.96 -11.44 6.86
CA PHE A 161 -10.86 -11.45 5.71
C PHE A 161 -10.76 -12.72 4.87
N ASN A 162 -9.75 -13.56 5.12
CA ASN A 162 -9.58 -14.89 4.51
C ASN A 162 -10.57 -15.92 5.05
N ILE A 163 -11.15 -15.69 6.22
CA ILE A 163 -11.92 -16.70 6.99
C ILE A 163 -13.42 -16.60 6.70
N LYS A 164 -13.90 -15.53 6.08
CA LYS A 164 -15.29 -15.48 5.65
C LYS A 164 -15.43 -16.43 4.45
N GLU A 165 -16.13 -17.54 4.64
CA GLU A 165 -16.59 -18.44 3.59
C GLU A 165 -17.39 -17.63 2.56
N HIS A 166 -16.70 -17.09 1.60
CA HIS A 166 -17.30 -16.55 0.40
C HIS A 166 -17.00 -17.51 -0.74
N ASP A 167 -17.97 -17.70 -1.60
CA ASP A 167 -17.86 -18.46 -2.83
C ASP A 167 -16.53 -18.19 -3.52
N ALA A 168 -15.98 -19.21 -4.19
CA ALA A 168 -14.64 -19.22 -4.78
C ALA A 168 -14.29 -18.03 -5.74
N ASN A 169 -15.24 -17.12 -5.93
CA ASN A 169 -15.10 -15.88 -6.70
C ASN A 169 -14.96 -14.61 -5.84
N ASP A 170 -15.12 -14.68 -4.51
CA ASP A 170 -14.95 -13.54 -3.62
C ASP A 170 -13.49 -13.44 -3.18
N SER A 171 -12.80 -12.61 -3.90
CA SER A 171 -11.38 -12.39 -3.78
C SER A 171 -11.00 -11.81 -2.42
N LEU A 172 -10.08 -12.47 -1.76
CA LEU A 172 -9.26 -11.96 -0.67
C LEU A 172 -8.82 -10.52 -0.93
N PRO A 173 -8.61 -9.67 0.09
CA PRO A 173 -8.13 -8.29 -0.11
C PRO A 173 -6.92 -8.20 -1.03
N TRP A 174 -6.02 -9.20 -0.97
CA TRP A 174 -4.89 -9.28 -1.88
C TRP A 174 -5.32 -9.39 -3.34
N PHE A 175 -6.25 -10.27 -3.66
CA PHE A 175 -6.74 -10.43 -5.04
C PHE A 175 -7.46 -9.19 -5.53
N ALA A 176 -8.24 -8.50 -4.68
CA ALA A 176 -8.87 -7.24 -5.03
C ALA A 176 -7.83 -6.15 -5.32
N ILE A 177 -6.76 -6.08 -4.54
CA ILE A 177 -5.64 -5.15 -4.77
C ILE A 177 -4.94 -5.50 -6.09
N MET A 178 -4.58 -6.76 -6.31
CA MET A 178 -3.93 -7.19 -7.55
C MET A 178 -4.81 -6.97 -8.78
N LYS A 179 -6.12 -7.24 -8.67
CA LYS A 179 -7.08 -6.96 -9.72
C LYS A 179 -7.13 -5.47 -10.06
N TYR A 180 -7.20 -4.59 -9.05
CA TYR A 180 -7.17 -3.15 -9.27
C TYR A 180 -5.90 -2.70 -10.02
N TYR A 181 -4.73 -3.25 -9.65
CA TYR A 181 -3.47 -2.95 -10.33
C TYR A 181 -3.47 -3.45 -11.77
N SER A 182 -3.92 -4.68 -12.03
CA SER A 182 -4.02 -5.26 -13.37
C SER A 182 -4.97 -4.45 -14.25
N ASP A 183 -6.18 -4.15 -13.77
CA ASP A 183 -7.16 -3.36 -14.51
C ASP A 183 -6.64 -1.92 -14.75
N SER A 184 -5.92 -1.34 -13.79
CA SER A 184 -5.26 -0.05 -13.95
C SER A 184 -4.18 -0.06 -15.05
N THR A 185 -3.42 -1.14 -15.15
CA THR A 185 -2.41 -1.35 -16.20
C THR A 185 -3.05 -1.49 -17.57
N ILE A 186 -4.12 -2.28 -17.67
CA ILE A 186 -4.86 -2.48 -18.93
C ILE A 186 -5.46 -1.14 -19.40
N GLU A 187 -6.06 -0.37 -18.50
CA GLU A 187 -6.65 0.94 -18.83
C GLU A 187 -5.57 1.91 -19.29
N TYR A 188 -4.43 1.97 -18.59
CA TYR A 188 -3.29 2.77 -19.00
C TYR A 188 -2.78 2.39 -20.42
N CYS A 189 -2.63 1.10 -20.71
CA CYS A 189 -2.20 0.64 -22.02
C CYS A 189 -3.18 1.02 -23.13
N ARG A 190 -4.48 0.93 -22.85
CA ARG A 190 -5.55 1.36 -23.78
C ARG A 190 -5.46 2.85 -24.07
N ASP A 191 -5.36 3.68 -23.04
CA ASP A 191 -5.33 5.14 -23.18
C ASP A 191 -4.09 5.63 -23.94
N ASN A 192 -2.97 4.92 -23.77
CA ASN A 192 -1.71 5.25 -24.44
C ASN A 192 -1.45 4.46 -25.74
N LYS A 193 -2.43 3.67 -26.21
CA LYS A 193 -2.32 2.83 -27.42
C LYS A 193 -1.14 1.86 -27.39
N ILE A 194 -0.81 1.37 -26.20
CA ILE A 194 0.25 0.38 -25.97
C ILE A 194 -0.34 -1.01 -26.18
N ASN A 195 0.34 -1.82 -27.00
CA ASN A 195 -0.06 -3.20 -27.19
C ASN A 195 0.35 -4.02 -25.95
N TYR A 196 -0.61 -4.31 -25.08
CA TYR A 196 -0.38 -5.04 -23.84
C TYR A 196 -0.51 -6.55 -24.08
N LYS A 197 0.51 -7.29 -23.70
CA LYS A 197 0.47 -8.74 -23.65
C LYS A 197 0.93 -9.17 -22.25
N ALA A 198 0.00 -9.71 -21.47
CA ALA A 198 0.37 -10.29 -20.18
C ALA A 198 1.32 -11.47 -20.41
N VAL A 199 2.44 -11.46 -19.71
CA VAL A 199 3.35 -12.60 -19.62
C VAL A 199 3.12 -13.22 -18.25
N TYR A 200 2.44 -14.37 -18.23
CA TYR A 200 2.25 -15.17 -17.02
C TYR A 200 3.39 -16.15 -16.86
#